data_db660d7c697bac4641a20f08da7c5684
#
_entry.id   db660d7c697bac4641a20f08da7c5684
#
_cell.length_a   1.000
_cell.length_b   1.000
_cell.length_c   1.000
_cell.angle_alpha   90.00
_cell.angle_beta   90.00
_cell.angle_gamma   90.00
#
_symmetry.space_group_name_H-M   'P 1'
#
loop_
_entity.id
_entity.type
_entity.pdbx_description
1 polymer ?
#
loop_
_entity_poly.entity_id
_entity_poly.type
_entity_poly.pdbx_seq_one_letter_code
_entity_poly.pdbx_strand_id
1 'polypeptide(L)'
;MASKRTIKKALHGMLLDVVDECLYIQETNEKKTEATEKLMDEAFDFTTDALSKIHQAKSKKDYPALRQEMEDKGVYFVNQLNELQK
;
A
#
# COMPACT_ATOMS: atom_id res chain seq x y z
N MET A 1 -17.76 11.00 5.78
CA MET A 1 -16.96 11.91 4.98
C MET A 1 -15.47 11.58 5.09
N ALA A 2 -14.78 11.57 3.96
CA ALA A 2 -13.35 11.32 3.96
C ALA A 2 -12.61 12.54 4.51
N SER A 3 -11.82 12.35 5.55
CA SER A 3 -10.95 13.38 6.11
C SER A 3 -9.51 12.95 5.89
N LYS A 4 -8.56 13.86 6.06
CA LYS A 4 -7.14 13.52 5.97
C LYS A 4 -6.79 12.39 6.92
N ARG A 5 -7.33 12.43 8.13
CA ARG A 5 -7.08 11.40 9.14
C ARG A 5 -7.57 10.03 8.68
N THR A 6 -8.77 9.96 8.12
CA THR A 6 -9.36 8.71 7.64
C THR A 6 -8.53 8.12 6.49
N ILE A 7 -8.13 8.97 5.55
CA ILE A 7 -7.33 8.54 4.39
C ILE A 7 -5.96 8.04 4.85
N LYS A 8 -5.29 8.76 5.76
CA LYS A 8 -4.01 8.35 6.31
C LYS A 8 -4.11 7.01 7.03
N LYS A 9 -5.17 6.82 7.82
CA LYS A 9 -5.38 5.59 8.55
C LYS A 9 -5.56 4.40 7.58
N ALA A 10 -6.35 4.60 6.54
CA ALA A 10 -6.55 3.56 5.53
C ALA A 10 -5.24 3.23 4.80
N LEU A 11 -4.45 4.25 4.48
CA LEU A 11 -3.17 4.10 3.80
C LEU A 11 -2.17 3.30 4.65
N HIS A 12 -2.06 3.64 5.94
CA HIS A 12 -1.18 2.92 6.85
C HIS A 12 -1.65 1.48 7.05
N GLY A 13 -2.97 1.26 7.13
CA GLY A 13 -3.53 -0.08 7.25
C GLY A 13 -3.16 -0.95 6.05
N MET A 14 -3.26 -0.40 4.85
CA MET A 14 -2.88 -1.11 3.63
C MET A 14 -1.40 -1.46 3.64
N LEU A 15 -0.54 -0.52 4.03
CA LEU A 15 0.91 -0.74 4.11
C LEU A 15 1.23 -1.88 5.08
N LEU A 16 0.62 -1.85 6.28
CA LEU A 16 0.84 -2.88 7.29
C LEU A 16 0.40 -4.25 6.79
N ASP A 17 -0.74 -4.32 6.10
CA ASP A 17 -1.23 -5.58 5.53
C ASP A 17 -0.24 -6.15 4.52
N VAL A 18 0.29 -5.31 3.64
CA VAL A 18 1.27 -5.74 2.63
C VAL A 18 2.54 -6.25 3.32
N VAL A 19 3.04 -5.51 4.32
CA VAL A 19 4.25 -5.89 5.05
C VAL A 19 4.04 -7.21 5.78
N ASP A 20 2.93 -7.37 6.49
CA ASP A 20 2.64 -8.60 7.22
C ASP A 20 2.59 -9.82 6.29
N GLU A 21 1.92 -9.69 5.15
CA GLU A 21 1.84 -10.77 4.17
C GLU A 21 3.20 -11.10 3.56
N CYS A 22 3.99 -10.08 3.26
CA CYS A 22 5.35 -10.28 2.74
C CYS A 22 6.22 -11.02 3.74
N LEU A 23 6.16 -10.65 5.01
CA LEU A 23 6.93 -11.32 6.06
C LEU A 23 6.49 -12.79 6.21
N TYR A 24 5.19 -13.05 6.14
CA TYR A 24 4.67 -14.40 6.17
C TYR A 24 5.22 -15.23 5.00
N ILE A 25 5.24 -14.67 3.81
CA ILE A 25 5.76 -15.35 2.62
C ILE A 25 7.25 -15.67 2.81
N GLN A 26 8.03 -14.73 3.35
CA GLN A 26 9.45 -14.94 3.61
C GLN A 26 9.68 -16.07 4.61
N GLU A 27 8.85 -16.16 5.64
CA GLU A 27 8.95 -17.22 6.63
C GLU A 27 8.65 -18.60 6.05
N THR A 28 7.71 -18.67 5.12
CA THR A 28 7.28 -19.95 4.53
C THR A 28 8.08 -20.32 3.28
N ASN A 29 8.74 -19.35 2.65
CA ASN A 29 9.49 -19.62 1.41
C ASN A 29 10.61 -18.59 1.24
N GLU A 30 11.81 -18.94 1.71
CA GLU A 30 12.98 -18.06 1.66
C GLU A 30 13.36 -17.64 0.24
N LYS A 31 13.03 -18.45 -0.76
CA LYS A 31 13.33 -18.14 -2.16
C LYS A 31 12.58 -16.91 -2.67
N LYS A 32 11.51 -16.53 -1.98
CA LYS A 32 10.69 -15.36 -2.34
C LYS A 32 11.13 -14.08 -1.63
N THR A 33 12.20 -14.13 -0.82
CA THR A 33 12.64 -12.98 -0.03
C THR A 33 12.92 -11.75 -0.89
N GLU A 34 13.64 -11.90 -1.99
CA GLU A 34 13.97 -10.78 -2.87
C GLU A 34 12.71 -10.15 -3.47
N ALA A 35 11.77 -10.98 -3.93
CA ALA A 35 10.53 -10.50 -4.52
C ALA A 35 9.66 -9.78 -3.49
N THR A 36 9.58 -10.31 -2.26
CA THR A 36 8.79 -9.68 -1.20
C THR A 36 9.42 -8.38 -0.73
N GLU A 37 10.75 -8.31 -0.64
CA GLU A 37 11.44 -7.07 -0.28
C GLU A 37 11.16 -5.98 -1.31
N LYS A 38 11.20 -6.34 -2.59
CA LYS A 38 10.89 -5.41 -3.67
C LYS A 38 9.44 -4.89 -3.55
N LEU A 39 8.51 -5.79 -3.25
CA LEU A 39 7.11 -5.42 -3.09
C LEU A 39 6.91 -4.50 -1.88
N MET A 40 7.60 -4.77 -0.77
CA MET A 40 7.55 -3.91 0.41
C MET A 40 8.10 -2.51 0.09
N ASP A 41 9.19 -2.44 -0.67
CA ASP A 41 9.77 -1.16 -1.10
C ASP A 41 8.76 -0.37 -1.94
N GLU A 42 8.08 -1.04 -2.86
CA GLU A 42 7.03 -0.40 -3.66
C GLU A 42 5.91 0.14 -2.78
N ALA A 43 5.51 -0.62 -1.75
CA ALA A 43 4.46 -0.20 -0.83
C ALA A 43 4.90 1.01 0.00
N PHE A 44 6.14 1.02 0.48
CA PHE A 44 6.68 2.18 1.21
C PHE A 44 6.76 3.41 0.32
N ASP A 45 7.24 3.25 -0.91
CA ASP A 45 7.35 4.36 -1.86
C ASP A 45 5.97 4.93 -2.19
N PHE A 46 5.00 4.07 -2.44
CA PHE A 46 3.64 4.52 -2.70
C PHE A 46 3.07 5.26 -1.48
N THR A 47 3.29 4.73 -0.27
CA THR A 47 2.79 5.34 0.96
C THR A 47 3.39 6.73 1.16
N THR A 48 4.71 6.87 0.96
CA THR A 48 5.39 8.15 1.09
C THR A 48 4.85 9.16 0.09
N ASP A 49 4.69 8.75 -1.17
CA ASP A 49 4.15 9.61 -2.22
C ASP A 49 2.71 10.04 -1.91
N ALA A 50 1.88 9.08 -1.48
CA ALA A 50 0.49 9.37 -1.15
C ALA A 50 0.37 10.30 0.05
N LEU A 51 1.21 10.14 1.08
CA LEU A 51 1.22 11.05 2.22
C LEU A 51 1.58 12.46 1.79
N SER A 52 2.55 12.60 0.90
CA SER A 52 2.93 13.89 0.34
C SER A 52 1.74 14.55 -0.36
N LYS A 53 1.02 13.79 -1.17
CA LYS A 53 -0.17 14.29 -1.87
C LYS A 53 -1.27 14.70 -0.89
N ILE A 54 -1.46 13.94 0.18
CA ILE A 54 -2.46 14.27 1.21
C ILE A 54 -2.10 15.61 1.88
N HIS A 55 -0.84 15.82 2.20
CA HIS A 55 -0.38 17.06 2.81
C HIS A 55 -0.53 18.26 1.87
N GLN A 56 -0.36 18.03 0.57
CA GLN A 56 -0.48 19.08 -0.44
C GLN A 56 -1.93 19.36 -0.84
N ALA A 57 -2.86 18.46 -0.53
CA ALA A 57 -4.26 18.63 -0.90
C ALA A 57 -4.86 19.82 -0.17
N LYS A 58 -5.35 20.80 -0.94
CA LYS A 58 -5.89 22.05 -0.41
C LYS A 58 -7.40 22.01 -0.25
N SER A 59 -8.07 21.03 -0.84
CA SER A 59 -9.51 20.91 -0.76
C SER A 59 -9.95 19.46 -0.76
N LYS A 60 -11.17 19.24 -0.30
CA LYS A 60 -11.77 17.91 -0.27
C LYS A 60 -11.97 17.31 -1.66
N LYS A 61 -11.90 18.14 -2.71
CA LYS A 61 -12.04 17.68 -4.08
C LYS A 61 -10.92 16.75 -4.53
N ASP A 62 -9.74 16.85 -3.86
CA ASP A 62 -8.58 16.02 -4.19
C ASP A 62 -8.69 14.62 -3.60
N TYR A 63 -9.51 14.43 -2.58
CA TYR A 63 -9.59 13.16 -1.86
C TYR A 63 -10.14 12.00 -2.69
N PRO A 64 -11.18 12.18 -3.52
CA PRO A 64 -11.67 11.06 -4.34
C PRO A 64 -10.61 10.47 -5.26
N ALA A 65 -9.77 11.31 -5.86
CA ALA A 65 -8.68 10.84 -6.72
C ALA A 65 -7.64 10.06 -5.92
N LEU A 66 -7.31 10.54 -4.72
CA LEU A 66 -6.36 9.85 -3.83
C LEU A 66 -6.90 8.49 -3.39
N ARG A 67 -8.18 8.43 -3.06
CA ARG A 67 -8.81 7.16 -2.68
C ARG A 67 -8.81 6.17 -3.83
N GLN A 68 -9.05 6.66 -5.06
CA GLN A 68 -9.02 5.80 -6.24
C GLN A 68 -7.63 5.23 -6.47
N GLU A 69 -6.59 6.06 -6.33
CA GLU A 69 -5.21 5.59 -6.43
C GLU A 69 -4.91 4.51 -5.38
N MET A 70 -5.39 4.70 -4.15
CA MET A 70 -5.20 3.72 -3.09
C MET A 70 -5.90 2.40 -3.39
N GLU A 71 -7.13 2.47 -3.90
CA GLU A 71 -7.87 1.27 -4.28
C GLU A 71 -7.17 0.52 -5.41
N ASP A 72 -6.70 1.25 -6.44
CA ASP A 72 -5.99 0.65 -7.56
C ASP A 72 -4.69 -0.03 -7.10
N LYS A 73 -3.95 0.63 -6.22
CA LYS A 73 -2.71 0.05 -5.68
C LYS A 73 -3.01 -1.11 -4.74
N GLY A 74 -4.10 -1.04 -3.99
CA GLY A 74 -4.53 -2.15 -3.14
C GLY A 74 -4.76 -3.41 -3.97
N VAL A 75 -5.47 -3.28 -5.09
CA VAL A 75 -5.70 -4.40 -6.01
C VAL A 75 -4.37 -4.90 -6.56
N TYR A 76 -3.48 -4.00 -6.97
CA TYR A 76 -2.17 -4.36 -7.48
C TYR A 76 -1.38 -5.19 -6.45
N PHE A 77 -1.33 -4.73 -5.20
CA PHE A 77 -0.58 -5.43 -4.15
C PHE A 77 -1.19 -6.80 -3.84
N VAL A 78 -2.52 -6.90 -3.78
CA VAL A 78 -3.19 -8.17 -3.55
C VAL A 78 -2.84 -9.16 -4.67
N ASN A 79 -2.88 -8.71 -5.92
CA ASN A 79 -2.53 -9.56 -7.05
C ASN A 79 -1.08 -10.02 -7.00
N GLN A 80 -0.15 -9.12 -6.64
CA GLN A 80 1.27 -9.47 -6.51
C GLN A 80 1.49 -10.48 -5.37
N LEU A 81 0.81 -10.30 -4.24
CA LEU A 81 0.91 -11.21 -3.11
C LEU A 81 0.38 -12.60 -3.50
N ASN A 82 -0.74 -12.64 -4.22
CA ASN A 82 -1.30 -13.91 -4.69
C ASN A 82 -0.33 -14.64 -5.61
N GLU A 83 0.34 -13.92 -6.50
CA GLU A 83 1.34 -14.52 -7.38
C GLU A 83 2.52 -15.08 -6.60
N LEU A 84 2.95 -14.40 -5.56
CA LEU A 84 4.07 -14.83 -4.72
C LEU A 84 3.72 -16.07 -3.89
N GLN A 85 2.44 -16.30 -3.63
CA GLN A 85 1.99 -17.45 -2.84
C GLN A 85 1.76 -18.72 -3.67
N LYS A 86 1.86 -18.63 -4.98
CA LYS A 86 1.68 -19.79 -5.86
C LYS A 86 2.86 -20.75 -5.85
#